data_960510d69602502bd8c6b061eb348bb5
#
_entry.id   960510d69602502bd8c6b061eb348bb5
#
_cell.length_a   1.000
_cell.length_b   1.000
_cell.length_c   1.000
_cell.angle_alpha   90.00
_cell.angle_beta   90.00
_cell.angle_gamma   90.00
#
_symmetry.space_group_name_H-M   'P 1'
#
loop_
_entity.id
_entity.type
_entity.pdbx_description
1 polymer ?
#
loop_
_entity_poly.entity_id
_entity_poly.type
_entity_poly.pdbx_seq_one_letter_code
_entity_poly.pdbx_strand_id
1 'polypeptide(L)'
;MLLKQASVVALGGALGALARWRLSSFNTPEMLPLGTLTANLIGCLALGVLMSFLRPGSLLFLFAAAGVCGGLTTYSTFILELVSAKSLAASSVYAVTSLLGGLLCMVAGLRLGRLFGA
;
A
#
# COMPACT_ATOMS: atom_id res chain seq x y z
N MET A 1 -6.23 13.58 -23.24
CA MET A 1 -5.61 12.33 -22.84
C MET A 1 -4.97 12.42 -21.45
N LEU A 2 -4.08 13.37 -21.23
CA LEU A 2 -3.46 13.60 -19.91
C LEU A 2 -4.49 13.90 -18.82
N LEU A 3 -5.51 14.72 -19.11
CA LEU A 3 -6.55 15.06 -18.15
C LEU A 3 -7.35 13.82 -17.72
N LYS A 4 -7.66 12.94 -18.64
CA LYS A 4 -8.38 11.70 -18.36
C LYS A 4 -7.54 10.77 -17.47
N GLN A 5 -6.26 10.62 -17.77
CA GLN A 5 -5.31 9.86 -16.97
C GLN A 5 -5.18 10.44 -15.55
N ALA A 6 -4.99 11.75 -15.45
CA ALA A 6 -4.90 12.45 -14.17
C ALA A 6 -6.19 12.26 -13.34
N SER A 7 -7.36 12.32 -13.98
CA SER A 7 -8.64 12.15 -13.30
C SER A 7 -8.80 10.76 -12.69
N VAL A 8 -8.44 9.70 -13.43
CA VAL A 8 -8.56 8.33 -12.90
C VAL A 8 -7.55 8.07 -11.76
N VAL A 9 -6.34 8.61 -11.86
CA VAL A 9 -5.34 8.53 -10.78
C VAL A 9 -5.85 9.29 -9.54
N ALA A 10 -6.42 10.48 -9.72
CA ALA A 10 -6.95 11.27 -8.61
C ALA A 10 -8.11 10.56 -7.91
N LEU A 11 -9.04 9.98 -8.66
CA LEU A 11 -10.15 9.22 -8.10
C LEU A 11 -9.66 7.98 -7.35
N GLY A 12 -8.76 7.22 -7.95
CA GLY A 12 -8.16 6.05 -7.31
C GLY A 12 -7.39 6.44 -6.05
N GLY A 13 -6.59 7.49 -6.14
CA GLY A 13 -5.82 8.04 -5.01
C GLY A 13 -6.71 8.47 -3.85
N ALA A 14 -7.82 9.14 -4.15
CA ALA A 14 -8.80 9.54 -3.13
C ALA A 14 -9.40 8.33 -2.42
N LEU A 15 -9.79 7.30 -3.16
CA LEU A 15 -10.32 6.06 -2.59
C LEU A 15 -9.28 5.34 -1.73
N GLY A 16 -8.04 5.21 -2.23
CA GLY A 16 -6.94 4.61 -1.48
C GLY A 16 -6.62 5.37 -0.21
N ALA A 17 -6.54 6.69 -0.29
CA ALA A 17 -6.27 7.55 0.88
C ALA A 17 -7.39 7.47 1.93
N LEU A 18 -8.65 7.42 1.50
CA LEU A 18 -9.79 7.24 2.40
C LEU A 18 -9.74 5.88 3.11
N ALA A 19 -9.42 4.82 2.36
CA ALA A 19 -9.27 3.47 2.93
C ALA A 19 -8.14 3.45 3.96
N ARG A 20 -7.00 4.04 3.66
CA ARG A 20 -5.86 4.16 4.58
C ARG A 20 -6.23 4.95 5.84
N TRP A 21 -6.89 6.10 5.65
CA TRP A 21 -7.36 6.90 6.78
C TRP A 21 -8.27 6.10 7.68
N ARG A 22 -9.18 5.33 7.11
CA ARG A 22 -10.10 4.48 7.88
C ARG A 22 -9.35 3.36 8.62
N LEU A 23 -8.38 2.72 7.97
CA LEU A 23 -7.57 1.69 8.60
C LEU A 23 -6.70 2.26 9.74
N SER A 24 -6.20 3.48 9.59
CA SER A 24 -5.37 4.10 10.61
C SER A 24 -6.14 4.37 11.92
N SER A 25 -7.47 4.37 11.88
CA SER A 25 -8.29 4.48 13.08
C SER A 25 -8.14 3.28 14.04
N PHE A 26 -7.57 2.17 13.57
CA PHE A 26 -7.23 1.02 14.41
C PHE A 26 -5.86 1.13 15.08
N ASN A 27 -5.07 2.15 14.75
CA ASN A 27 -3.79 2.39 15.41
C ASN A 27 -4.04 2.88 16.84
N THR A 28 -3.34 2.28 17.81
CA THR A 28 -3.38 2.72 19.21
C THR A 28 -1.97 3.04 19.69
N PRO A 29 -1.82 3.97 20.66
CA PRO A 29 -0.50 4.35 21.17
C PRO A 29 0.28 3.22 21.85
N GLU A 30 -0.43 2.21 22.35
CA GLU A 30 0.18 1.10 23.12
C GLU A 30 0.66 -0.03 22.22
N MET A 31 0.22 -0.08 20.98
CA MET A 31 0.50 -1.18 20.05
C MET A 31 1.26 -0.69 18.82
N LEU A 32 1.81 -1.65 18.08
CA LEU A 32 2.31 -1.36 16.74
C LEU A 32 1.19 -0.73 15.90
N PRO A 33 1.53 0.18 14.96
CA PRO A 33 0.52 0.81 14.10
C PRO A 33 -0.01 -0.17 13.06
N LEU A 34 -0.89 -1.07 13.51
CA LEU A 34 -1.41 -2.18 12.72
C LEU A 34 -2.24 -1.71 11.52
N GLY A 35 -2.94 -0.59 11.66
CA GLY A 35 -3.72 -0.02 10.55
C GLY A 35 -2.83 0.41 9.39
N THR A 36 -1.75 1.12 9.69
CA THR A 36 -0.76 1.54 8.69
C THR A 36 -0.04 0.33 8.08
N LEU A 37 0.38 -0.60 8.94
CA LEU A 37 1.04 -1.84 8.49
C LEU A 37 0.14 -2.62 7.54
N THR A 38 -1.13 -2.83 7.91
CA THR A 38 -2.12 -3.53 7.09
C THR A 38 -2.33 -2.82 5.74
N ALA A 39 -2.48 -1.51 5.75
CA ALA A 39 -2.65 -0.72 4.53
C ALA A 39 -1.46 -0.91 3.58
N ASN A 40 -0.24 -0.82 4.10
CA ASN A 40 0.97 -0.99 3.29
C ASN A 40 1.12 -2.42 2.77
N LEU A 41 0.83 -3.44 3.59
CA LEU A 41 0.92 -4.85 3.17
C LEU A 41 -0.13 -5.18 2.09
N ILE A 42 -1.38 -4.76 2.29
CA ILE A 42 -2.45 -4.96 1.31
C ILE A 42 -2.10 -4.24 0.00
N GLY A 43 -1.60 -3.00 0.10
CA GLY A 43 -1.19 -2.24 -1.07
C GLY A 43 -0.07 -2.92 -1.85
N CYS A 44 0.94 -3.46 -1.16
CA CYS A 44 2.02 -4.21 -1.80
C CYS A 44 1.52 -5.49 -2.49
N LEU A 45 0.65 -6.24 -1.82
CA LEU A 45 0.05 -7.45 -2.39
C LEU A 45 -0.79 -7.12 -3.63
N ALA A 46 -1.69 -6.16 -3.50
CA ALA A 46 -2.56 -5.73 -4.59
C ALA A 46 -1.75 -5.20 -5.78
N LEU A 47 -0.74 -4.36 -5.51
CA LEU A 47 0.11 -3.84 -6.58
C LEU A 47 0.85 -4.97 -7.31
N GLY A 48 1.39 -5.95 -6.58
CA GLY A 48 2.02 -7.12 -7.17
C GLY A 48 1.09 -7.89 -8.10
N VAL A 49 -0.14 -8.13 -7.65
CA VAL A 49 -1.17 -8.79 -8.47
C VAL A 49 -1.45 -7.97 -9.75
N LEU A 50 -1.73 -6.67 -9.59
CA LEU A 50 -2.07 -5.80 -10.71
C LEU A 50 -0.94 -5.70 -11.76
N MET A 51 0.30 -5.61 -11.28
CA MET A 51 1.49 -5.53 -12.15
C MET A 51 1.67 -6.78 -13.02
N SER A 52 1.13 -7.90 -12.59
CA SER A 52 1.32 -9.18 -13.30
C SER A 52 0.41 -9.36 -14.50
N PHE A 53 -0.75 -8.70 -14.53
CA PHE A 53 -1.70 -8.93 -15.61
C PHE A 53 -2.29 -7.66 -16.23
N LEU A 54 -2.20 -6.51 -15.58
CA LEU A 54 -2.67 -5.26 -16.16
C LEU A 54 -1.59 -4.64 -17.05
N ARG A 55 -2.02 -4.11 -18.18
CA ARG A 55 -1.14 -3.40 -19.10
C ARG A 55 -0.73 -2.06 -18.47
N PRO A 56 0.58 -1.81 -18.28
CA PRO A 56 1.06 -0.52 -17.78
C PRO A 56 0.55 0.63 -18.65
N GLY A 57 0.09 1.70 -18.00
CA GLY A 57 -0.44 2.87 -18.69
C GLY A 57 -1.90 2.78 -19.10
N SER A 58 -2.55 1.61 -19.00
CA SER A 58 -4.00 1.53 -19.21
C SER A 58 -4.74 2.33 -18.13
N LEU A 59 -5.95 2.80 -18.45
CA LEU A 59 -6.75 3.56 -17.48
C LEU A 59 -7.02 2.75 -16.20
N LEU A 60 -7.28 1.45 -16.36
CA LEU A 60 -7.50 0.57 -15.21
C LEU A 60 -6.24 0.44 -14.36
N PHE A 61 -5.06 0.30 -14.98
CA PHE A 61 -3.79 0.27 -14.26
C PHE A 61 -3.55 1.59 -13.52
N LEU A 62 -3.77 2.72 -14.19
CA LEU A 62 -3.58 4.03 -13.56
C LEU A 62 -4.53 4.24 -12.39
N PHE A 63 -5.80 3.82 -12.52
CA PHE A 63 -6.76 3.91 -11.43
C PHE A 63 -6.37 3.01 -10.26
N ALA A 64 -6.15 1.72 -10.52
CA ALA A 64 -5.97 0.71 -9.48
C ALA A 64 -4.55 0.75 -8.87
N ALA A 65 -3.52 0.77 -9.69
CA ALA A 65 -2.14 0.70 -9.22
C ALA A 65 -1.62 2.06 -8.77
N ALA A 66 -1.56 3.04 -9.69
CA ALA A 66 -1.06 4.37 -9.35
C ALA A 66 -1.99 5.11 -8.40
N GLY A 67 -3.31 4.99 -8.60
CA GLY A 67 -4.32 5.64 -7.78
C GLY A 67 -4.57 4.92 -6.47
N VAL A 68 -5.30 3.80 -6.51
CA VAL A 68 -5.76 3.12 -5.28
C VAL A 68 -4.59 2.62 -4.44
N CYS A 69 -3.69 1.83 -5.01
CA CYS A 69 -2.54 1.32 -4.26
C CYS A 69 -1.61 2.45 -3.81
N GLY A 70 -1.37 3.44 -4.66
CA GLY A 70 -0.56 4.61 -4.32
C GLY A 70 -1.14 5.45 -3.19
N GLY A 71 -2.47 5.63 -3.15
CA GLY A 71 -3.15 6.35 -2.07
C GLY A 71 -3.27 5.53 -0.79
N LEU A 72 -3.40 4.20 -0.91
CA LEU A 72 -3.54 3.29 0.22
C LEU A 72 -2.23 3.16 1.00
N THR A 73 -1.08 3.09 0.32
CA THR A 73 0.22 2.92 0.95
C THR A 73 0.83 4.27 1.36
N THR A 74 1.70 4.26 2.37
CA THR A 74 2.34 5.48 2.84
C THR A 74 3.73 5.21 3.39
N TYR A 75 4.69 5.96 2.91
CA TYR A 75 6.05 5.98 3.42
C TYR A 75 6.20 7.03 4.55
N SER A 76 5.64 8.22 4.35
CA SER A 76 5.79 9.32 5.31
C SER A 76 5.19 9.02 6.68
N THR A 77 3.99 8.44 6.71
CA THR A 77 3.36 8.02 7.97
C THR A 77 4.17 6.91 8.63
N PHE A 78 4.66 5.95 7.84
CA PHE A 78 5.54 4.89 8.33
C PHE A 78 6.79 5.45 9.02
N ILE A 79 7.46 6.42 8.42
CA ILE A 79 8.65 7.07 9.01
C ILE A 79 8.28 7.81 10.29
N LEU A 80 7.17 8.56 10.27
CA LEU A 80 6.70 9.27 11.47
C LEU A 80 6.44 8.29 12.62
N GLU A 81 5.81 7.18 12.35
CA GLU A 81 5.51 6.16 13.35
C GLU A 81 6.77 5.47 13.88
N LEU A 82 7.78 5.25 13.03
CA LEU A 82 9.09 4.74 13.48
C LEU A 82 9.77 5.68 14.47
N VAL A 83 9.77 6.97 14.16
CA VAL A 83 10.39 7.99 15.01
C VAL A 83 9.61 8.17 16.32
N SER A 84 8.30 8.00 16.26
CA SER A 84 7.40 8.17 17.40
C SER A 84 7.23 6.93 18.27
N ALA A 85 7.84 5.80 17.89
CA ALA A 85 7.71 4.54 18.63
C ALA A 85 8.30 4.68 20.06
N LYS A 86 7.66 3.99 21.02
CA LYS A 86 8.00 4.11 22.44
C LYS A 86 9.37 3.54 22.81
N SER A 87 9.90 2.62 22.00
CA SER A 87 11.17 1.99 22.22
C SER A 87 11.87 1.66 20.92
N LEU A 88 13.19 1.49 20.99
CA LEU A 88 13.97 1.01 19.86
C LEU A 88 13.52 -0.38 19.42
N ALA A 89 13.16 -1.24 20.37
CA ALA A 89 12.67 -2.59 20.07
C ALA A 89 11.36 -2.52 19.25
N ALA A 90 10.38 -1.71 19.68
CA ALA A 90 9.12 -1.54 18.97
C ALA A 90 9.34 -0.96 17.57
N SER A 91 10.18 0.06 17.46
CA SER A 91 10.53 0.67 16.16
C SER A 91 11.18 -0.36 15.24
N SER A 92 12.12 -1.15 15.75
CA SER A 92 12.82 -2.17 14.96
C SER A 92 11.88 -3.28 14.49
N VAL A 93 10.99 -3.77 15.35
CA VAL A 93 9.98 -4.78 14.98
C VAL A 93 9.07 -4.24 13.89
N TYR A 94 8.60 -3.02 14.03
CA TYR A 94 7.74 -2.38 13.03
C TYR A 94 8.46 -2.20 11.70
N ALA A 95 9.71 -1.72 11.74
CA ALA A 95 10.51 -1.54 10.52
C ALA A 95 10.72 -2.86 9.79
N VAL A 96 11.17 -3.91 10.50
CA VAL A 96 11.43 -5.23 9.92
C VAL A 96 10.15 -5.85 9.36
N THR A 97 9.06 -5.83 10.13
CA THR A 97 7.78 -6.39 9.71
C THR A 97 7.24 -5.66 8.48
N SER A 98 7.35 -4.33 8.44
CA SER A 98 6.90 -3.53 7.30
C SER A 98 7.72 -3.81 6.04
N LEU A 99 9.04 -3.80 6.15
CA LEU A 99 9.92 -3.98 5.00
C LEU A 99 9.89 -5.41 4.45
N LEU A 100 10.08 -6.40 5.32
CA LEU A 100 10.04 -7.80 4.90
C LEU A 100 8.63 -8.23 4.52
N GLY A 101 7.63 -7.85 5.30
CA GLY A 101 6.23 -8.14 5.00
C GLY A 101 5.80 -7.54 3.66
N GLY A 102 6.16 -6.28 3.41
CA GLY A 102 5.88 -5.61 2.14
C GLY A 102 6.54 -6.30 0.96
N LEU A 103 7.82 -6.67 1.12
CA LEU A 103 8.57 -7.39 0.08
C LEU A 103 7.92 -8.75 -0.21
N LEU A 104 7.59 -9.52 0.83
CA LEU A 104 6.95 -10.83 0.69
C LEU A 104 5.56 -10.69 0.04
N CYS A 105 4.77 -9.70 0.46
CA CYS A 105 3.46 -9.42 -0.14
C CYS A 105 3.58 -9.07 -1.63
N MET A 106 4.57 -8.26 -1.99
CA MET A 106 4.81 -7.91 -3.38
C MET A 106 5.15 -9.15 -4.21
N VAL A 107 6.09 -9.96 -3.75
CA VAL A 107 6.48 -11.21 -4.45
C VAL A 107 5.31 -12.17 -4.55
N ALA A 108 4.55 -12.35 -3.46
CA ALA A 108 3.35 -13.18 -3.47
C ALA A 108 2.31 -12.67 -4.47
N GLY A 109 2.08 -11.34 -4.48
CA GLY A 109 1.16 -10.71 -5.42
C GLY A 109 1.57 -10.92 -6.88
N LEU A 110 2.86 -10.75 -7.19
CA LEU A 110 3.39 -10.99 -8.53
C LEU A 110 3.16 -12.45 -8.98
N ARG A 111 3.36 -13.41 -8.08
CA ARG A 111 3.13 -14.82 -8.39
C ARG A 111 1.65 -15.14 -8.56
N LEU A 112 0.80 -14.64 -7.65
CA LEU A 112 -0.65 -14.83 -7.73
C LEU A 112 -1.24 -14.23 -9.00
N GLY A 113 -0.82 -13.02 -9.35
CA GLY A 113 -1.30 -12.34 -10.54
C GLY A 113 -0.99 -13.10 -11.83
N ARG A 114 0.15 -13.79 -11.89
CA ARG A 114 0.51 -14.63 -13.04
C ARG A 114 -0.45 -15.80 -13.23
N LEU A 115 -1.07 -16.29 -12.17
CA LEU A 115 -2.05 -17.36 -12.25
C LEU A 115 -3.35 -16.90 -12.94
N PHE A 116 -3.69 -15.61 -12.78
CA PHE A 116 -4.88 -15.01 -13.38
C PHE A 116 -4.61 -14.42 -14.77
N GLY A 117 -3.37 -14.05 -15.06
CA GLY A 117 -2.97 -13.41 -16.31
C GLY A 117 -2.40 -14.35 -17.37
N ALA A 118 -2.24 -15.60 -17.03
CA ALA A 118 -1.76 -16.62 -17.99
C ALA A 118 -2.85 -17.03 -19.00
#